data_c23e1e113a5fe8be3ad8084ed6acf105
#
_entry.id   c23e1e113a5fe8be3ad8084ed6acf105
#
_cell.length_a   1.000
_cell.length_b   1.000
_cell.length_c   1.000
_cell.angle_alpha   90.00
_cell.angle_beta   90.00
_cell.angle_gamma   90.00
#
_symmetry.space_group_name_H-M   'P 1'
#
loop_
_entity.id
_entity.type
_entity.pdbx_description
1 polymer ?
#
loop_
_entity_poly.entity_id
_entity_poly.type
_entity_poly.pdbx_seq_one_letter_code
_entity_poly.pdbx_strand_id
1 'polypeptide(L)'
;MEWLDNLLFNPDSIAHIVLLYSLVISIGVLLGRIRIFGISLGVTFILFVGILMGHFGFSGNLQIINFVQDFGLILFVYCIGLQVGPSFFSSFKKGGVSMNLMAVGAILLNIAVMAVLWLLLFEKEDLPMVVGVLCGAVTNTPGLGAANEALGQLGYSGPQIANGYACAYPLAVVGIIGASILIKYLCRVNLAAEKDALAREDTADRHEKPHGIPTNLVIEALEPTIIW
;
A
#
# COMPACT_ATOMS: atom_id res chain seq x y z
N MET A 1 40.88 -4.32 -0.54
CA MET A 1 39.48 -4.26 -1.05
C MET A 1 38.44 -4.25 0.09
N GLU A 2 38.85 -3.74 1.25
CA GLU A 2 38.00 -3.67 2.46
C GLU A 2 36.67 -2.90 2.28
N TRP A 3 36.66 -1.86 1.44
CA TRP A 3 35.45 -1.09 1.16
C TRP A 3 34.38 -1.92 0.44
N LEU A 4 34.79 -2.85 -0.44
CA LEU A 4 33.88 -3.72 -1.18
C LEU A 4 33.29 -4.78 -0.27
N ASP A 5 34.10 -5.34 0.64
CA ASP A 5 33.64 -6.28 1.66
C ASP A 5 32.65 -5.62 2.62
N ASN A 6 32.93 -4.39 3.05
CA ASN A 6 32.01 -3.62 3.87
C ASN A 6 30.70 -3.29 3.16
N LEU A 7 30.75 -3.01 1.85
CA LEU A 7 29.58 -2.71 1.05
C LEU A 7 28.70 -3.96 0.84
N LEU A 8 29.32 -5.13 0.63
CA LEU A 8 28.59 -6.34 0.25
C LEU A 8 28.19 -7.23 1.44
N PHE A 9 28.96 -7.22 2.53
CA PHE A 9 28.83 -8.22 3.58
C PHE A 9 28.76 -7.66 5.01
N ASN A 10 28.95 -6.36 5.21
CA ASN A 10 28.89 -5.78 6.55
C ASN A 10 27.48 -5.28 6.88
N PRO A 11 26.68 -6.02 7.71
CA PRO A 11 25.31 -5.65 8.03
C PRO A 11 25.20 -4.35 8.84
N ASP A 12 26.26 -3.89 9.49
CA ASP A 12 26.28 -2.64 10.25
C ASP A 12 26.60 -1.41 9.39
N SER A 13 26.98 -1.63 8.11
CA SER A 13 27.28 -0.54 7.19
C SER A 13 26.00 0.06 6.60
N ILE A 14 25.86 1.39 6.76
CA ILE A 14 24.75 2.14 6.12
C ILE A 14 24.77 1.93 4.60
N ALA A 15 25.97 1.91 3.99
CA ALA A 15 26.12 1.70 2.56
C ALA A 15 25.61 0.32 2.12
N HIS A 16 25.83 -0.73 2.92
CA HIS A 16 25.29 -2.07 2.68
C HIS A 16 23.77 -2.06 2.69
N ILE A 17 23.17 -1.44 3.69
CA ILE A 17 21.71 -1.38 3.84
C ILE A 17 21.07 -0.60 2.68
N VAL A 18 21.65 0.55 2.29
CA VAL A 18 21.19 1.34 1.15
C VAL A 18 21.30 0.53 -0.16
N LEU A 19 22.40 -0.21 -0.34
CA LEU A 19 22.57 -1.10 -1.50
C LEU A 19 21.49 -2.19 -1.52
N LEU A 20 21.24 -2.85 -0.38
CA LEU A 20 20.22 -3.88 -0.23
C LEU A 20 18.83 -3.35 -0.60
N TYR A 21 18.41 -2.22 -0.01
CA TYR A 21 17.13 -1.60 -0.32
C TYR A 21 17.02 -1.20 -1.80
N SER A 22 18.08 -0.61 -2.36
CA SER A 22 18.11 -0.23 -3.77
C SER A 22 17.96 -1.45 -4.69
N LEU A 23 18.58 -2.56 -4.34
CA LEU A 23 18.50 -3.80 -5.10
C LEU A 23 17.10 -4.43 -4.99
N VAL A 24 16.54 -4.50 -3.78
CA VAL A 24 15.17 -5.00 -3.52
C VAL A 24 14.14 -4.18 -4.28
N ILE A 25 14.24 -2.85 -4.21
CA ILE A 25 13.33 -1.94 -4.91
C ILE A 25 13.47 -2.12 -6.43
N SER A 26 14.69 -2.13 -6.96
CA SER A 26 14.93 -2.26 -8.40
C SER A 26 14.39 -3.58 -8.96
N ILE A 27 14.68 -4.70 -8.30
CA ILE A 27 14.18 -6.01 -8.70
C ILE A 27 12.65 -6.06 -8.56
N GLY A 28 12.11 -5.55 -7.44
CA GLY A 28 10.68 -5.54 -7.18
C GLY A 28 9.91 -4.74 -8.23
N VAL A 29 10.41 -3.56 -8.61
CA VAL A 29 9.83 -2.73 -9.67
C VAL A 29 9.90 -3.42 -11.04
N LEU A 30 11.03 -4.05 -11.36
CA LEU A 30 11.17 -4.80 -12.63
C LEU A 30 10.18 -5.96 -12.70
N LEU A 31 10.06 -6.74 -11.64
CA LEU A 31 9.09 -7.83 -11.55
C LEU A 31 7.65 -7.32 -11.56
N GLY A 32 7.41 -6.18 -10.91
CA GLY A 32 6.09 -5.53 -10.88
C GLY A 32 5.57 -5.09 -12.25
N ARG A 33 6.45 -4.91 -13.25
CA ARG A 33 6.06 -4.62 -14.64
C ARG A 33 5.53 -5.84 -15.40
N ILE A 34 5.78 -7.03 -14.90
CA ILE A 34 5.30 -8.26 -15.51
C ILE A 34 3.77 -8.31 -15.38
N ARG A 35 3.07 -8.44 -16.51
CA ARG A 35 1.62 -8.58 -16.52
C ARG A 35 1.24 -10.05 -16.64
N ILE A 36 0.54 -10.55 -15.65
CA ILE A 36 -0.01 -11.90 -15.65
C ILE A 36 -1.51 -11.78 -15.92
N PHE A 37 -2.00 -12.37 -16.98
CA PHE A 37 -3.40 -12.23 -17.45
C PHE A 37 -3.89 -10.78 -17.65
N GLY A 38 -2.97 -9.88 -18.05
CA GLY A 38 -3.29 -8.47 -18.26
C GLY A 38 -3.23 -7.61 -17.00
N ILE A 39 -2.90 -8.18 -15.85
CA ILE A 39 -2.84 -7.54 -14.55
C ILE A 39 -1.38 -7.46 -14.10
N SER A 40 -0.92 -6.28 -13.67
CA SER A 40 0.37 -6.12 -13.03
C SER A 40 0.20 -5.99 -11.52
N LEU A 41 1.03 -6.69 -10.77
CA LEU A 41 1.04 -6.57 -9.30
C LEU A 41 1.78 -5.31 -8.82
N GLY A 42 2.37 -4.56 -9.75
CA GLY A 42 2.99 -3.27 -9.49
C GLY A 42 4.07 -3.31 -8.42
N VAL A 43 4.11 -2.27 -7.60
CA VAL A 43 5.10 -2.10 -6.50
C VAL A 43 5.01 -3.16 -5.40
N THR A 44 3.95 -3.96 -5.37
CA THR A 44 3.78 -5.07 -4.41
C THR A 44 4.90 -6.08 -4.48
N PHE A 45 5.50 -6.28 -5.66
CA PHE A 45 6.63 -7.19 -5.80
C PHE A 45 7.84 -6.80 -4.97
N ILE A 46 7.99 -5.53 -4.58
CA ILE A 46 9.05 -5.08 -3.67
C ILE A 46 8.98 -5.83 -2.34
N LEU A 47 7.77 -6.00 -1.80
CA LEU A 47 7.54 -6.77 -0.57
C LEU A 47 8.02 -8.22 -0.72
N PHE A 48 7.62 -8.89 -1.81
CA PHE A 48 8.01 -10.29 -2.03
C PHE A 48 9.51 -10.46 -2.25
N VAL A 49 10.15 -9.54 -2.99
CA VAL A 49 11.60 -9.54 -3.14
C VAL A 49 12.28 -9.31 -1.79
N GLY A 50 11.76 -8.41 -0.95
CA GLY A 50 12.27 -8.18 0.40
C GLY A 50 12.18 -9.44 1.28
N ILE A 51 11.03 -10.13 1.28
CA ILE A 51 10.86 -11.40 2.01
C ILE A 51 11.85 -12.46 1.49
N LEU A 52 12.01 -12.57 0.18
CA LEU A 52 12.94 -13.52 -0.43
C LEU A 52 14.39 -13.24 -0.04
N MET A 53 14.80 -11.97 -0.06
CA MET A 53 16.14 -11.54 0.37
C MET A 53 16.36 -11.85 1.86
N GLY A 54 15.38 -11.57 2.71
CA GLY A 54 15.43 -11.94 4.13
C GLY A 54 15.54 -13.45 4.33
N HIS A 55 14.84 -14.25 3.53
CA HIS A 55 14.95 -15.72 3.56
C HIS A 55 16.35 -16.22 3.18
N PHE A 56 17.04 -15.57 2.25
CA PHE A 56 18.42 -15.89 1.90
C PHE A 56 19.46 -15.39 2.93
N GLY A 57 19.01 -14.84 4.06
CA GLY A 57 19.87 -14.43 5.16
C GLY A 57 20.43 -13.01 5.01
N PHE A 58 19.98 -12.22 4.03
CA PHE A 58 20.33 -10.81 3.97
C PHE A 58 19.69 -10.08 5.14
N SER A 59 20.52 -9.50 5.97
CA SER A 59 20.11 -8.78 7.19
C SER A 59 20.90 -7.47 7.30
N GLY A 60 20.42 -6.56 8.13
CA GLY A 60 21.09 -5.31 8.41
C GLY A 60 20.88 -4.87 9.85
N ASN A 61 21.57 -3.83 10.26
CA ASN A 61 21.43 -3.25 11.58
C ASN A 61 19.98 -2.81 11.82
N LEU A 62 19.35 -3.38 12.85
CA LEU A 62 17.94 -3.14 13.17
C LEU A 62 17.63 -1.67 13.42
N GLN A 63 18.54 -0.89 14.00
CA GLN A 63 18.32 0.53 14.25
C GLN A 63 18.19 1.32 12.94
N ILE A 64 19.04 0.99 11.95
CA ILE A 64 19.01 1.64 10.65
C ILE A 64 17.77 1.20 9.88
N ILE A 65 17.43 -0.09 9.92
CA ILE A 65 16.23 -0.63 9.28
C ILE A 65 14.97 0.03 9.84
N ASN A 66 14.84 0.14 11.16
CA ASN A 66 13.70 0.80 11.81
C ASN A 66 13.62 2.27 11.43
N PHE A 67 14.75 2.99 11.44
CA PHE A 67 14.78 4.38 10.98
C PHE A 67 14.29 4.54 9.54
N VAL A 68 14.76 3.68 8.62
CA VAL A 68 14.33 3.73 7.21
C VAL A 68 12.85 3.38 7.07
N GLN A 69 12.35 2.42 7.86
CA GLN A 69 10.92 2.06 7.91
C GLN A 69 10.06 3.25 8.34
N ASP A 70 10.40 3.90 9.46
CA ASP A 70 9.63 5.01 10.02
C ASP A 70 9.67 6.22 9.09
N PHE A 71 10.86 6.55 8.58
CA PHE A 71 11.05 7.63 7.61
C PHE A 71 10.26 7.37 6.32
N GLY A 72 10.29 6.14 5.81
CA GLY A 72 9.52 5.72 4.64
C GLY A 72 8.01 5.84 4.87
N LEU A 73 7.53 5.44 6.04
CA LEU A 73 6.12 5.58 6.42
C LEU A 73 5.68 7.05 6.48
N ILE A 74 6.50 7.92 7.10
CA ILE A 74 6.24 9.36 7.16
C ILE A 74 6.17 9.96 5.75
N LEU A 75 7.14 9.65 4.89
CA LEU A 75 7.14 10.13 3.50
C LEU A 75 5.92 9.64 2.73
N PHE A 76 5.55 8.37 2.91
CA PHE A 76 4.38 7.79 2.24
C PHE A 76 3.09 8.52 2.63
N VAL A 77 2.85 8.72 3.94
CA VAL A 77 1.67 9.44 4.44
C VAL A 77 1.67 10.90 3.96
N TYR A 78 2.83 11.55 3.98
CA TYR A 78 3.00 12.92 3.49
C TYR A 78 2.67 13.04 1.99
N CYS A 79 3.20 12.15 1.16
CA CYS A 79 2.93 12.15 -0.28
C CYS A 79 1.45 11.91 -0.59
N ILE A 80 0.81 10.96 0.12
CA ILE A 80 -0.64 10.76 -0.01
C ILE A 80 -1.42 12.01 0.40
N GLY A 81 -1.02 12.65 1.51
CA GLY A 81 -1.64 13.90 1.96
C GLY A 81 -1.55 15.01 0.92
N LEU A 82 -0.39 15.17 0.28
CA LEU A 82 -0.20 16.13 -0.82
C LEU A 82 -1.08 15.80 -2.03
N GLN A 83 -1.18 14.53 -2.40
CA GLN A 83 -1.96 14.08 -3.56
C GLN A 83 -3.47 14.22 -3.33
N VAL A 84 -3.96 13.85 -2.17
CA VAL A 84 -5.40 13.81 -1.86
C VAL A 84 -5.91 15.15 -1.31
N GLY A 85 -5.05 15.92 -0.63
CA GLY A 85 -5.41 17.16 0.06
C GLY A 85 -6.22 18.16 -0.78
N PRO A 86 -5.80 18.50 -2.01
CA PRO A 86 -6.52 19.46 -2.86
C PRO A 86 -7.95 19.05 -3.21
N SER A 87 -8.21 17.74 -3.32
CA SER A 87 -9.52 17.19 -3.68
C SER A 87 -10.34 16.73 -2.47
N PHE A 88 -9.74 16.69 -1.28
CA PHE A 88 -10.35 16.13 -0.08
C PHE A 88 -11.70 16.77 0.25
N PHE A 89 -11.75 18.09 0.39
CA PHE A 89 -13.00 18.79 0.73
C PHE A 89 -14.02 18.79 -0.42
N SER A 90 -13.59 18.73 -1.68
CA SER A 90 -14.49 18.63 -2.82
C SER A 90 -15.15 17.25 -2.92
N SER A 91 -14.49 16.21 -2.41
CA SER A 91 -15.01 14.84 -2.37
C SER A 91 -16.24 14.69 -1.47
N PHE A 92 -16.49 15.62 -0.55
CA PHE A 92 -17.72 15.64 0.27
C PHE A 92 -18.89 16.29 -0.43
N LYS A 93 -18.68 16.94 -1.59
CA LYS A 93 -19.74 17.54 -2.40
C LYS A 93 -20.19 16.55 -3.48
N LYS A 94 -21.37 16.70 -4.03
CA LYS A 94 -21.88 15.94 -5.19
C LYS A 94 -21.84 14.41 -5.03
N GLY A 95 -22.44 13.86 -3.96
CA GLY A 95 -22.56 12.40 -3.79
C GLY A 95 -21.37 11.73 -3.10
N GLY A 96 -20.25 12.41 -2.91
CA GLY A 96 -19.07 11.88 -2.22
C GLY A 96 -19.33 11.44 -0.77
N VAL A 97 -20.32 12.04 -0.10
CA VAL A 97 -20.73 11.61 1.25
C VAL A 97 -21.23 10.17 1.25
N SER A 98 -22.01 9.76 0.25
CA SER A 98 -22.50 8.38 0.13
C SER A 98 -21.36 7.40 -0.07
N MET A 99 -20.40 7.73 -0.94
CA MET A 99 -19.22 6.91 -1.18
C MET A 99 -18.34 6.79 0.07
N ASN A 100 -18.13 7.92 0.78
CA ASN A 100 -17.37 7.93 2.03
C ASN A 100 -18.05 7.10 3.13
N LEU A 101 -19.39 7.19 3.24
CA LEU A 101 -20.15 6.38 4.20
C LEU A 101 -20.05 4.89 3.88
N MET A 102 -20.12 4.51 2.61
CA MET A 102 -19.90 3.12 2.16
C MET A 102 -18.49 2.65 2.47
N ALA A 103 -17.46 3.48 2.25
CA ALA A 103 -16.07 3.15 2.58
C ALA A 103 -15.89 2.94 4.09
N VAL A 104 -16.42 3.84 4.92
CA VAL A 104 -16.40 3.70 6.39
C VAL A 104 -17.14 2.42 6.82
N GLY A 105 -18.31 2.17 6.24
CA GLY A 105 -19.09 0.96 6.50
C GLY A 105 -18.31 -0.32 6.15
N ALA A 106 -17.63 -0.33 5.01
CA ALA A 106 -16.78 -1.45 4.61
C ALA A 106 -15.59 -1.67 5.56
N ILE A 107 -14.94 -0.59 6.02
CA ILE A 107 -13.84 -0.68 7.00
C ILE A 107 -14.35 -1.27 8.32
N LEU A 108 -15.45 -0.74 8.85
CA LEU A 108 -16.04 -1.22 10.10
C LEU A 108 -16.49 -2.69 9.99
N LEU A 109 -17.07 -3.08 8.85
CA LEU A 109 -17.45 -4.47 8.59
C LEU A 109 -16.23 -5.38 8.56
N ASN A 110 -15.14 -5.00 7.91
CA ASN A 110 -13.90 -5.78 7.89
C ASN A 110 -13.33 -5.96 9.31
N ILE A 111 -13.32 -4.91 10.12
CA ILE A 111 -12.88 -4.98 11.52
C ILE A 111 -13.79 -5.90 12.32
N ALA A 112 -15.11 -5.81 12.16
CA ALA A 112 -16.07 -6.65 12.85
C ALA A 112 -15.90 -8.12 12.47
N VAL A 113 -15.76 -8.43 11.18
CA VAL A 113 -15.51 -9.79 10.69
C VAL A 113 -14.21 -10.33 11.27
N MET A 114 -13.14 -9.54 11.24
CA MET A 114 -11.85 -9.93 11.82
C MET A 114 -11.98 -10.22 13.31
N ALA A 115 -12.66 -9.36 14.08
CA ALA A 115 -12.86 -9.53 15.51
C ALA A 115 -13.66 -10.83 15.81
N VAL A 116 -14.70 -11.12 15.03
CA VAL A 116 -15.49 -12.36 15.16
C VAL A 116 -14.62 -13.58 14.85
N LEU A 117 -13.85 -13.55 13.75
CA LEU A 117 -12.97 -14.66 13.40
C LEU A 117 -11.88 -14.89 14.47
N TRP A 118 -11.31 -13.81 14.99
CA TRP A 118 -10.33 -13.90 16.07
C TRP A 118 -10.92 -14.54 17.32
N LEU A 119 -12.12 -14.12 17.74
CA LEU A 119 -12.78 -14.67 18.93
C LEU A 119 -13.18 -16.14 18.77
N LEU A 120 -13.47 -16.61 17.54
CA LEU A 120 -13.95 -17.96 17.27
C LEU A 120 -12.83 -18.95 16.95
N LEU A 121 -11.74 -18.50 16.33
CA LEU A 121 -10.75 -19.39 15.71
C LEU A 121 -9.34 -19.27 16.28
N PHE A 122 -9.03 -18.16 17.00
CA PHE A 122 -7.69 -17.85 17.43
C PHE A 122 -7.60 -17.63 18.94
N GLU A 123 -6.41 -17.79 19.49
CA GLU A 123 -6.13 -17.44 20.87
C GLU A 123 -5.88 -15.92 21.04
N LYS A 124 -5.96 -15.44 22.28
CA LYS A 124 -5.79 -13.98 22.53
C LYS A 124 -4.41 -13.48 22.15
N GLU A 125 -3.41 -14.35 22.25
CA GLU A 125 -2.01 -14.05 21.95
C GLU A 125 -1.75 -13.89 20.44
N ASP A 126 -2.64 -14.44 19.59
CA ASP A 126 -2.54 -14.35 18.13
C ASP A 126 -3.07 -13.02 17.54
N LEU A 127 -3.62 -12.14 18.37
CA LEU A 127 -4.21 -10.87 17.91
C LEU A 127 -3.29 -10.07 16.98
N PRO A 128 -1.99 -9.90 17.27
CA PRO A 128 -1.10 -9.17 16.36
C PRO A 128 -0.99 -9.83 14.98
N MET A 129 -0.90 -11.16 14.94
CA MET A 129 -0.87 -11.91 13.68
C MET A 129 -2.16 -11.72 12.87
N VAL A 130 -3.33 -11.77 13.54
CA VAL A 130 -4.65 -11.58 12.93
C VAL A 130 -4.83 -10.14 12.41
N VAL A 131 -4.29 -9.14 13.12
CA VAL A 131 -4.23 -7.76 12.61
C VAL A 131 -3.37 -7.67 11.35
N GLY A 132 -2.25 -8.39 11.30
CA GLY A 132 -1.44 -8.52 10.10
C GLY A 132 -2.23 -9.12 8.93
N VAL A 133 -2.96 -10.21 9.18
CA VAL A 133 -3.85 -10.84 8.19
C VAL A 133 -4.92 -9.84 7.70
N LEU A 134 -5.55 -9.08 8.59
CA LEU A 134 -6.50 -8.03 8.20
C LEU A 134 -5.86 -7.01 7.28
N CYS A 135 -4.71 -6.44 7.68
CA CYS A 135 -4.00 -5.47 6.86
C CYS A 135 -3.62 -6.04 5.49
N GLY A 136 -3.20 -7.31 5.43
CA GLY A 136 -2.91 -8.01 4.19
C GLY A 136 -4.15 -8.22 3.32
N ALA A 137 -5.25 -8.67 3.92
CA ALA A 137 -6.51 -8.96 3.22
C ALA A 137 -7.15 -7.73 2.56
N VAL A 138 -6.94 -6.54 3.14
CA VAL A 138 -7.42 -5.27 2.57
C VAL A 138 -6.30 -4.46 1.89
N THR A 139 -5.12 -5.04 1.71
CA THR A 139 -3.93 -4.40 1.10
C THR A 139 -3.52 -3.08 1.78
N ASN A 140 -3.71 -2.97 3.10
CA ASN A 140 -3.46 -1.78 3.89
C ASN A 140 -2.04 -1.78 4.50
N THR A 141 -1.03 -1.44 3.69
CA THR A 141 0.37 -1.33 4.14
C THR A 141 0.59 -0.24 5.20
N PRO A 142 -0.02 0.96 5.10
CA PRO A 142 0.08 1.95 6.16
C PRO A 142 -0.49 1.47 7.50
N GLY A 143 -1.60 0.73 7.46
CA GLY A 143 -2.18 0.12 8.65
C GLY A 143 -1.25 -0.90 9.31
N LEU A 144 -0.52 -1.67 8.50
CA LEU A 144 0.52 -2.58 8.99
C LEU A 144 1.63 -1.81 9.71
N GLY A 145 2.13 -0.71 9.12
CA GLY A 145 3.16 0.13 9.74
C GLY A 145 2.70 0.72 11.08
N ALA A 146 1.50 1.30 11.11
CA ALA A 146 0.92 1.86 12.34
C ALA A 146 0.71 0.80 13.44
N ALA A 147 0.27 -0.39 13.07
CA ALA A 147 0.09 -1.50 14.01
C ALA A 147 1.44 -2.03 14.55
N ASN A 148 2.46 -2.10 13.70
CA ASN A 148 3.81 -2.49 14.12
C ASN A 148 4.40 -1.49 15.11
N GLU A 149 4.23 -0.18 14.86
CA GLU A 149 4.66 0.89 15.76
C GLU A 149 3.93 0.80 17.12
N ALA A 150 2.62 0.59 17.11
CA ALA A 150 1.84 0.41 18.34
C ALA A 150 2.30 -0.81 19.15
N LEU A 151 2.64 -1.92 18.50
CA LEU A 151 3.19 -3.10 19.15
C LEU A 151 4.57 -2.84 19.75
N GLY A 152 5.42 -2.06 19.07
CA GLY A 152 6.72 -1.63 19.56
C GLY A 152 6.58 -0.80 20.85
N GLN A 153 5.64 0.16 20.89
CA GLN A 153 5.35 0.96 22.07
C GLN A 153 4.81 0.14 23.24
N LEU A 154 4.12 -0.95 22.99
CA LEU A 154 3.63 -1.89 24.01
C LEU A 154 4.70 -2.89 24.47
N GLY A 155 5.92 -2.85 23.90
CA GLY A 155 6.99 -3.80 24.21
C GLY A 155 6.70 -5.24 23.75
N TYR A 156 5.89 -5.41 22.73
CA TYR A 156 5.53 -6.72 22.22
C TYR A 156 6.75 -7.41 21.58
N SER A 157 7.02 -8.65 22.00
CA SER A 157 8.15 -9.47 21.53
C SER A 157 7.74 -10.76 20.86
N GLY A 158 6.47 -10.91 20.51
CA GLY A 158 5.93 -12.09 19.86
C GLY A 158 6.16 -12.15 18.34
N PRO A 159 5.45 -13.03 17.61
CA PRO A 159 5.56 -13.19 16.17
C PRO A 159 5.32 -11.88 15.43
N GLN A 160 6.11 -11.64 14.39
CA GLN A 160 6.00 -10.40 13.62
C GLN A 160 4.65 -10.31 12.91
N ILE A 161 3.97 -9.20 13.07
CA ILE A 161 2.71 -8.85 12.41
C ILE A 161 2.82 -8.95 10.87
N ALA A 162 4.00 -8.66 10.32
CA ALA A 162 4.31 -8.72 8.89
C ALA A 162 4.11 -10.13 8.30
N ASN A 163 4.25 -11.19 9.09
CA ASN A 163 4.03 -12.57 8.62
C ASN A 163 2.55 -12.80 8.26
N GLY A 164 1.62 -12.33 9.10
CA GLY A 164 0.19 -12.39 8.80
C GLY A 164 -0.16 -11.61 7.53
N TYR A 165 0.41 -10.42 7.39
CA TYR A 165 0.27 -9.60 6.19
C TYR A 165 0.76 -10.31 4.94
N ALA A 166 1.97 -10.83 4.95
CA ALA A 166 2.59 -11.51 3.81
C ALA A 166 1.82 -12.76 3.37
N CYS A 167 1.21 -13.50 4.31
CA CYS A 167 0.38 -14.66 3.98
C CYS A 167 -0.94 -14.27 3.30
N ALA A 168 -1.60 -13.20 3.77
CA ALA A 168 -2.92 -12.80 3.27
C ALA A 168 -2.86 -11.97 1.99
N TYR A 169 -1.82 -11.17 1.82
CA TYR A 169 -1.70 -10.19 0.74
C TYR A 169 -1.81 -10.75 -0.69
N PRO A 170 -1.13 -11.87 -1.05
CA PRO A 170 -1.23 -12.39 -2.41
C PRO A 170 -2.65 -12.80 -2.78
N LEU A 171 -3.33 -13.45 -1.84
CA LEU A 171 -4.71 -13.89 -2.03
C LEU A 171 -5.67 -12.71 -2.10
N ALA A 172 -5.42 -11.67 -1.32
CA ALA A 172 -6.20 -10.43 -1.35
C ALA A 172 -6.12 -9.73 -2.71
N VAL A 173 -4.93 -9.60 -3.28
CA VAL A 173 -4.75 -9.00 -4.61
C VAL A 173 -5.51 -9.79 -5.68
N VAL A 174 -5.37 -11.11 -5.69
CA VAL A 174 -6.10 -11.98 -6.63
C VAL A 174 -7.61 -11.86 -6.39
N GLY A 175 -8.04 -11.83 -5.13
CA GLY A 175 -9.44 -11.71 -4.74
C GLY A 175 -10.07 -10.39 -5.17
N ILE A 176 -9.39 -9.25 -4.95
CA ILE A 176 -9.87 -7.92 -5.35
C ILE A 176 -10.02 -7.84 -6.87
N ILE A 177 -9.03 -8.34 -7.60
CA ILE A 177 -9.06 -8.37 -9.06
C ILE A 177 -10.18 -9.28 -9.56
N GLY A 178 -10.28 -10.48 -9.02
CA GLY A 178 -11.35 -11.42 -9.34
C GLY A 178 -12.74 -10.86 -9.05
N ALA A 179 -12.93 -10.21 -7.89
CA ALA A 179 -14.17 -9.53 -7.54
C ALA A 179 -14.51 -8.40 -8.51
N SER A 180 -13.52 -7.58 -8.89
CA SER A 180 -13.71 -6.50 -9.86
C SER A 180 -14.15 -7.03 -11.24
N ILE A 181 -13.54 -8.10 -11.69
CA ILE A 181 -13.92 -8.78 -12.94
C ILE A 181 -15.34 -9.36 -12.82
N LEU A 182 -15.64 -10.05 -11.71
CA LEU A 182 -16.95 -10.64 -11.47
C LEU A 182 -18.05 -9.58 -11.45
N ILE A 183 -17.85 -8.47 -10.75
CA ILE A 183 -18.81 -7.35 -10.71
C ILE A 183 -19.04 -6.79 -12.11
N LYS A 184 -17.96 -6.58 -12.87
CA LYS A 184 -18.08 -6.10 -14.26
C LYS A 184 -18.98 -6.99 -15.11
N TYR A 185 -18.81 -8.32 -15.00
CA TYR A 185 -19.63 -9.27 -15.77
C TYR A 185 -21.06 -9.39 -15.23
N LEU A 186 -21.22 -9.46 -13.91
CA LEU A 186 -22.52 -9.61 -13.25
C LEU A 186 -23.43 -8.38 -13.47
N CYS A 187 -22.85 -7.19 -13.31
CA CYS A 187 -23.55 -5.92 -13.48
C CYS A 187 -23.57 -5.43 -14.93
N ARG A 188 -22.95 -6.18 -15.87
CA ARG A 188 -22.84 -5.82 -17.30
C ARG A 188 -22.34 -4.39 -17.52
N VAL A 189 -21.36 -3.96 -16.72
CA VAL A 189 -20.82 -2.60 -16.74
C VAL A 189 -20.15 -2.33 -18.09
N ASN A 190 -20.61 -1.30 -18.79
CA ASN A 190 -19.97 -0.83 -20.03
C ASN A 190 -18.93 0.24 -19.68
N LEU A 191 -17.66 -0.17 -19.55
CA LEU A 191 -16.56 0.72 -19.19
C LEU A 191 -16.36 1.89 -20.17
N ALA A 192 -16.72 1.72 -21.45
CA ALA A 192 -16.59 2.80 -22.44
C ALA A 192 -17.64 3.89 -22.17
N ALA A 193 -18.89 3.50 -21.91
CA ALA A 193 -19.97 4.44 -21.60
C ALA A 193 -19.71 5.18 -20.26
N GLU A 194 -19.22 4.47 -19.24
CA GLU A 194 -18.85 5.07 -17.96
C GLU A 194 -17.68 6.06 -18.10
N LYS A 195 -16.67 5.72 -18.88
CA LYS A 195 -15.54 6.61 -19.15
C LYS A 195 -16.00 7.89 -19.84
N ASP A 196 -16.90 7.77 -20.82
CA ASP A 196 -17.46 8.93 -21.53
C ASP A 196 -18.36 9.78 -20.62
N ALA A 197 -19.10 9.16 -19.71
CA ALA A 197 -19.92 9.86 -18.72
C ALA A 197 -19.04 10.68 -17.74
N LEU A 198 -17.97 10.07 -17.19
CA LEU A 198 -17.01 10.74 -16.31
C LEU A 198 -16.28 11.89 -17.02
N ALA A 199 -15.88 11.70 -18.29
CA ALA A 199 -15.23 12.76 -19.07
C ALA A 199 -16.16 13.95 -19.32
N ARG A 200 -17.47 13.74 -19.45
CA ARG A 200 -18.48 14.81 -19.54
C ARG A 200 -18.69 15.54 -18.23
N GLU A 201 -18.71 14.83 -17.11
CA GLU A 201 -18.80 15.44 -15.78
C GLU A 201 -17.57 16.31 -15.48
N ASP A 202 -16.38 15.82 -15.76
CA ASP A 202 -15.12 16.58 -15.58
C ASP A 202 -15.07 17.84 -16.44
N THR A 203 -15.58 17.80 -17.66
CA THR A 203 -15.68 18.98 -18.53
C THR A 203 -16.71 19.98 -18.03
N ALA A 204 -17.86 19.53 -17.52
CA ALA A 204 -18.88 20.40 -16.94
C ALA A 204 -18.36 21.10 -15.66
N ASP A 205 -17.64 20.39 -14.78
CA ASP A 205 -17.04 20.95 -13.58
C ASP A 205 -15.91 21.96 -13.87
N ARG A 206 -15.18 21.78 -14.97
CA ARG A 206 -14.14 22.75 -15.41
C ARG A 206 -14.75 24.06 -15.91
N HIS A 207 -15.93 24.03 -16.50
CA HIS A 207 -16.63 25.22 -16.95
C HIS A 207 -17.28 26.00 -15.79
N GLU A 208 -17.52 25.35 -14.65
CA GLU A 208 -18.18 25.97 -13.48
C GLU A 208 -17.20 26.60 -12.47
N LYS A 209 -15.89 26.33 -12.58
CA LYS A 209 -14.85 26.94 -11.71
C LYS A 209 -14.23 28.16 -12.37
N PRO A 210 -14.34 29.38 -11.74
CA PRO A 210 -13.55 30.53 -12.20
C PRO A 210 -12.07 30.23 -12.00
N HIS A 211 -11.25 30.68 -12.95
CA HIS A 211 -9.82 30.52 -13.09
C HIS A 211 -9.03 30.49 -11.77
N GLY A 212 -8.85 29.29 -11.20
CA GLY A 212 -7.75 28.99 -10.30
C GLY A 212 -6.60 28.40 -11.11
N ILE A 213 -5.38 28.57 -10.66
CA ILE A 213 -4.14 28.03 -11.26
C ILE A 213 -4.41 26.58 -11.68
N PRO A 214 -4.23 26.21 -12.94
CA PRO A 214 -4.54 24.87 -13.41
C PRO A 214 -3.66 23.86 -12.67
N THR A 215 -4.30 23.01 -11.88
CA THR A 215 -3.67 21.95 -11.07
C THR A 215 -2.86 20.99 -11.94
N ASN A 216 -3.14 20.95 -13.24
CA ASN A 216 -2.44 20.15 -14.24
C ASN A 216 -0.97 20.55 -14.41
N LEU A 217 -0.64 21.85 -14.24
CA LEU A 217 0.76 22.32 -14.32
C LEU A 217 1.62 21.80 -13.16
N VAL A 218 1.01 21.58 -11.98
CA VAL A 218 1.72 21.01 -10.82
C VAL A 218 1.86 19.50 -10.99
N ILE A 219 0.87 18.83 -11.55
CA ILE A 219 0.91 17.37 -11.81
C ILE A 219 1.86 17.07 -12.96
N GLU A 220 1.84 17.82 -14.07
CA GLU A 220 2.79 17.64 -15.17
C GLU A 220 4.24 17.95 -14.77
N ALA A 221 4.47 18.89 -13.86
CA ALA A 221 5.81 19.16 -13.35
C ALA A 221 6.32 18.08 -12.38
N LEU A 222 5.42 17.33 -11.76
CA LEU A 222 5.76 16.26 -10.79
C LEU A 222 5.70 14.84 -11.39
N GLU A 223 5.02 14.65 -12.52
CA GLU A 223 4.93 13.35 -13.19
C GLU A 223 6.29 12.69 -13.53
N PRO A 224 7.34 13.41 -13.93
CA PRO A 224 8.65 12.79 -14.16
C PRO A 224 9.33 12.29 -12.86
N THR A 225 8.89 12.78 -11.69
CA THR A 225 9.57 12.54 -10.41
C THR A 225 8.81 11.59 -9.48
N ILE A 226 7.51 11.34 -9.74
CA ILE A 226 6.62 10.58 -8.85
C ILE A 226 5.89 9.46 -9.64
N ILE A 227 6.45 8.97 -10.73
CA ILE A 227 6.00 7.69 -11.30
C ILE A 227 6.68 6.58 -10.51
N TRP A 228 6.20 6.32 -9.32
CA TRP A 228 6.48 5.09 -8.54
C TRP A 228 5.39 4.85 -7.51
#